data_b9c6625a6239b4b0601b032b6482a875
#
_entry.id   b9c6625a6239b4b0601b032b6482a875
#
_cell.length_a   1.000
_cell.length_b   1.000
_cell.length_c   1.000
_cell.angle_alpha   90.00
_cell.angle_beta   90.00
_cell.angle_gamma   90.00
#
_symmetry.space_group_name_H-M   'P 1'
#
loop_
_entity.id
_entity.type
_entity.pdbx_description
1 polymer ?
#
loop_
_entity_poly.entity_id
_entity_poly.type
_entity_poly.pdbx_seq_one_letter_code
_entity_poly.pdbx_strand_id
1 'polypeptide(L)'
;EIGKVELLLSEADTEIKECDLVAEKISKLINDNEVGLKDIAILCRKRDSFAELEKVFVRKNIPYSIVGGKGFYQRQAIYDIYNYLSFLLKQENNSALIGILRSPFFNISDLQLYKISLEEGNTFYEKLKNSSENNSELKEVYNRLNENLRIASSTEIYSLIRKILLESGYWAVIASKRNSSQEIANVEKLLLLARAFTKKSFKNLYDFTVSMRESIEDHEDEGQAQVTRDENSVKILTIHQAKGLEFKTVFLYNCNDTVKDSSVKSKSLICDKNYGVIAKVPTDGNYFNKYDTAPIVSLYNYIIYRKNLAEIKRLLYVGLTRAKNYLFISAELKKEEPNKNSFLYLILKGLKTDCSANELNLSSEVQFMKLMDGEYKFYNKNVSLNVPIIKRIEEVEPLKHSEDVQKEKIILTQKIYDRPKREMISATKISMFTQCPVKYQLTYELGYPTIYNLVKERSNEFEFNQIEDDELR
;
A
#
# COMPACT_ATOMS: atom_id res chain seq x y z
N GLU A 1 -24.91 -3.16 26.03
CA GLU A 1 -23.58 -3.72 26.18
C GLU A 1 -22.68 -2.67 26.86
N ILE A 2 -21.93 -3.12 27.88
CA ILE A 2 -20.99 -2.25 28.60
C ILE A 2 -19.73 -2.13 27.72
N GLY A 3 -19.38 -0.92 27.36
CA GLY A 3 -18.15 -0.66 26.60
C GLY A 3 -16.90 -0.98 27.44
N LYS A 4 -15.79 -1.34 26.78
CA LYS A 4 -14.53 -1.70 27.43
C LYS A 4 -13.37 -0.89 26.84
N VAL A 5 -12.53 -0.35 27.72
CA VAL A 5 -11.30 0.35 27.35
C VAL A 5 -10.14 -0.33 28.05
N GLU A 6 -9.08 -0.67 27.29
CA GLU A 6 -7.87 -1.28 27.83
C GLU A 6 -6.62 -0.63 27.24
N LEU A 7 -5.56 -0.60 28.02
CA LEU A 7 -4.24 -0.13 27.61
C LEU A 7 -3.27 -1.32 27.48
N LEU A 8 -2.73 -1.54 26.30
CA LEU A 8 -1.76 -2.60 26.00
C LEU A 8 -0.38 -1.98 25.94
N LEU A 9 0.48 -2.27 26.91
CA LEU A 9 1.84 -1.71 26.98
C LEU A 9 2.88 -2.81 26.85
N SER A 10 3.74 -2.76 25.86
CA SER A 10 4.95 -3.54 25.80
C SER A 10 6.13 -2.74 26.35
N GLU A 11 7.01 -3.37 27.13
CA GLU A 11 8.20 -2.76 27.71
C GLU A 11 9.42 -3.19 26.88
N ALA A 12 10.39 -2.29 26.68
CA ALA A 12 11.55 -2.51 25.83
C ALA A 12 12.44 -3.70 26.29
N ASP A 13 12.41 -4.02 27.58
CA ASP A 13 13.19 -5.11 28.18
C ASP A 13 12.51 -6.47 28.05
N THR A 14 11.33 -6.52 27.44
CA THR A 14 10.60 -7.76 27.18
C THR A 14 10.77 -8.20 25.74
N GLU A 15 10.85 -9.52 25.51
CA GLU A 15 10.86 -10.08 24.13
C GLU A 15 9.54 -9.85 23.38
N ILE A 16 8.50 -9.40 24.08
CA ILE A 16 7.15 -9.22 23.55
C ILE A 16 7.01 -7.81 22.95
N LYS A 17 6.88 -7.73 21.64
CA LYS A 17 6.63 -6.47 20.93
C LYS A 17 5.16 -6.06 21.01
N GLU A 18 4.90 -4.77 20.81
CA GLU A 18 3.54 -4.23 20.76
C GLU A 18 2.65 -4.96 19.75
N CYS A 19 3.17 -5.27 18.55
CA CYS A 19 2.43 -6.00 17.52
C CYS A 19 2.04 -7.42 17.95
N ASP A 20 2.86 -8.09 18.76
CA ASP A 20 2.56 -9.41 19.31
C ASP A 20 1.44 -9.32 20.35
N LEU A 21 1.51 -8.34 21.25
CA LEU A 21 0.45 -8.08 22.24
C LEU A 21 -0.91 -7.82 21.59
N VAL A 22 -0.92 -7.00 20.52
CA VAL A 22 -2.15 -6.71 19.76
C VAL A 22 -2.69 -7.98 19.11
N ALA A 23 -1.82 -8.77 18.48
CA ALA A 23 -2.23 -10.01 17.81
C ALA A 23 -2.78 -11.05 18.83
N GLU A 24 -2.12 -11.21 20.00
CA GLU A 24 -2.61 -12.08 21.07
C GLU A 24 -3.98 -11.62 21.60
N LYS A 25 -4.14 -10.31 21.79
CA LYS A 25 -5.43 -9.77 22.24
C LYS A 25 -6.54 -10.03 21.23
N ILE A 26 -6.25 -9.84 19.94
CA ILE A 26 -7.21 -10.15 18.87
C ILE A 26 -7.54 -11.64 18.86
N SER A 27 -6.55 -12.52 18.93
CA SER A 27 -6.76 -13.97 18.96
C SER A 27 -7.61 -14.39 20.15
N LYS A 28 -7.39 -13.79 21.32
CA LYS A 28 -8.18 -14.05 22.51
C LYS A 28 -9.64 -13.62 22.32
N LEU A 29 -9.90 -12.40 21.84
CA LEU A 29 -11.25 -11.90 21.60
C LEU A 29 -12.04 -12.76 20.60
N ILE A 30 -11.37 -13.30 19.60
CA ILE A 30 -11.98 -14.19 18.61
C ILE A 30 -12.28 -15.56 19.22
N ASN A 31 -11.32 -16.14 19.94
CA ASN A 31 -11.50 -17.47 20.57
C ASN A 31 -12.59 -17.45 21.64
N ASP A 32 -12.70 -16.35 22.38
CA ASP A 32 -13.75 -16.13 23.38
C ASP A 32 -15.12 -15.80 22.75
N ASN A 33 -15.20 -15.72 21.40
CA ASN A 33 -16.40 -15.33 20.64
C ASN A 33 -16.99 -13.96 21.03
N GLU A 34 -16.17 -13.06 21.58
CA GLU A 34 -16.61 -11.72 21.96
C GLU A 34 -16.83 -10.81 20.71
N VAL A 35 -15.98 -10.98 19.69
CA VAL A 35 -15.96 -10.12 18.49
C VAL A 35 -15.63 -10.93 17.25
N GLY A 36 -16.26 -10.60 16.11
CA GLY A 36 -15.89 -11.14 14.81
C GLY A 36 -14.72 -10.38 14.16
N LEU A 37 -13.91 -11.05 13.33
CA LEU A 37 -12.77 -10.43 12.64
C LEU A 37 -13.17 -9.17 11.88
N LYS A 38 -14.30 -9.19 11.18
CA LYS A 38 -14.83 -8.05 10.38
C LYS A 38 -15.14 -6.81 11.20
N ASP A 39 -15.37 -6.99 12.51
CA ASP A 39 -15.75 -5.92 13.43
C ASP A 39 -14.54 -5.22 14.06
N ILE A 40 -13.33 -5.73 13.79
CA ILE A 40 -12.07 -5.22 14.33
C ILE A 40 -11.39 -4.30 13.33
N ALA A 41 -10.96 -3.13 13.81
CA ALA A 41 -10.12 -2.21 13.06
C ALA A 41 -8.88 -1.82 13.87
N ILE A 42 -7.72 -1.80 13.19
CA ILE A 42 -6.48 -1.28 13.74
C ILE A 42 -6.20 0.07 13.08
N LEU A 43 -6.16 1.10 13.90
CA LEU A 43 -5.91 2.47 13.47
C LEU A 43 -4.47 2.85 13.76
N CYS A 44 -3.71 3.13 12.71
CA CYS A 44 -2.35 3.60 12.81
C CYS A 44 -2.26 5.08 12.43
N ARG A 45 -1.32 5.80 13.04
CA ARG A 45 -1.05 7.17 12.66
C ARG A 45 -0.29 7.25 11.34
N LYS A 46 0.67 6.35 11.13
CA LYS A 46 1.51 6.24 9.92
C LYS A 46 1.37 4.85 9.31
N ARG A 47 1.58 4.79 8.02
CA ARG A 47 1.53 3.52 7.26
C ARG A 47 2.76 2.63 7.47
N ASP A 48 3.88 3.21 7.91
CA ASP A 48 5.13 2.47 8.18
C ASP A 48 4.93 1.34 9.21
N SER A 49 3.96 1.54 10.12
CA SER A 49 3.59 0.53 11.13
C SER A 49 2.85 -0.70 10.57
N PHE A 50 2.36 -0.65 9.33
CA PHE A 50 1.59 -1.76 8.75
C PHE A 50 2.44 -3.02 8.54
N ALA A 51 3.69 -2.85 8.10
CA ALA A 51 4.57 -3.98 7.78
C ALA A 51 4.88 -4.89 8.98
N GLU A 52 4.94 -4.32 10.19
CA GLU A 52 5.14 -5.09 11.42
C GLU A 52 3.90 -5.91 11.78
N LEU A 53 2.73 -5.29 11.70
CA LEU A 53 1.44 -5.95 11.91
C LEU A 53 1.22 -7.08 10.90
N GLU A 54 1.49 -6.82 9.60
CA GLU A 54 1.38 -7.85 8.56
C GLU A 54 2.19 -9.11 8.88
N LYS A 55 3.46 -8.94 9.29
CA LYS A 55 4.35 -10.07 9.64
C LYS A 55 3.78 -10.92 10.77
N VAL A 56 3.28 -10.28 11.81
CA VAL A 56 2.74 -10.99 12.98
C VAL A 56 1.41 -11.66 12.63
N PHE A 57 0.53 -10.99 11.88
CA PHE A 57 -0.76 -11.53 11.47
C PHE A 57 -0.63 -12.76 10.56
N VAL A 58 0.35 -12.73 9.64
CA VAL A 58 0.69 -13.91 8.84
C VAL A 58 1.16 -15.07 9.73
N ARG A 59 2.02 -14.79 10.73
CA ARG A 59 2.52 -15.81 11.66
C ARG A 59 1.42 -16.41 12.52
N LYS A 60 0.48 -15.58 13.02
CA LYS A 60 -0.63 -15.99 13.90
C LYS A 60 -1.89 -16.43 13.13
N ASN A 61 -1.86 -16.49 11.81
CA ASN A 61 -3.01 -16.83 10.95
C ASN A 61 -4.22 -15.90 11.11
N ILE A 62 -4.00 -14.62 11.41
CA ILE A 62 -5.08 -13.64 11.51
C ILE A 62 -5.35 -13.07 10.12
N PRO A 63 -6.54 -13.29 9.53
CA PRO A 63 -6.92 -12.68 8.27
C PRO A 63 -7.01 -11.16 8.43
N TYR A 64 -6.39 -10.41 7.50
CA TYR A 64 -6.41 -8.94 7.54
C TYR A 64 -6.59 -8.34 6.15
N SER A 65 -7.06 -7.10 6.11
CA SER A 65 -7.15 -6.29 4.91
C SER A 65 -6.62 -4.88 5.18
N ILE A 66 -5.82 -4.36 4.24
CA ILE A 66 -5.25 -3.01 4.36
C ILE A 66 -6.08 -2.04 3.53
N VAL A 67 -6.69 -1.06 4.20
CA VAL A 67 -7.46 -0.03 3.53
C VAL A 67 -6.53 1.10 3.11
N GLY A 68 -6.39 1.31 1.79
CA GLY A 68 -5.56 2.39 1.23
C GLY A 68 -4.08 2.28 1.60
N GLY A 69 -3.57 1.07 1.76
CA GLY A 69 -2.15 0.80 1.98
C GLY A 69 -1.31 1.32 0.83
N LYS A 70 -0.16 1.96 1.13
CA LYS A 70 0.87 2.28 0.14
C LYS A 70 1.48 0.98 -0.40
N GLY A 71 2.18 1.11 -1.51
CA GLY A 71 3.00 0.02 -1.98
C GLY A 71 2.27 -0.98 -2.87
N PHE A 72 1.28 -0.53 -3.61
CA PHE A 72 0.64 -1.33 -4.65
C PHE A 72 1.68 -1.88 -5.64
N TYR A 73 2.54 -1.02 -6.16
CA TYR A 73 3.58 -1.40 -7.12
C TYR A 73 4.74 -2.20 -6.50
N GLN A 74 4.89 -2.20 -5.17
CA GLN A 74 5.91 -2.98 -4.44
C GLN A 74 5.42 -4.40 -4.09
N ARG A 75 4.18 -4.75 -4.40
CA ARG A 75 3.67 -6.11 -4.18
C ARG A 75 4.30 -7.08 -5.17
N GLN A 76 4.73 -8.25 -4.65
CA GLN A 76 5.43 -9.26 -5.45
C GLN A 76 4.65 -9.65 -6.71
N ALA A 77 3.34 -9.85 -6.59
CA ALA A 77 2.50 -10.21 -7.73
C ALA A 77 2.50 -9.13 -8.83
N ILE A 78 2.51 -7.85 -8.45
CA ILE A 78 2.57 -6.73 -9.41
C ILE A 78 3.96 -6.66 -10.06
N TYR A 79 5.01 -6.90 -9.26
CA TYR A 79 6.37 -6.92 -9.75
C TYR A 79 6.65 -8.10 -10.69
N ASP A 80 6.09 -9.26 -10.42
CA ASP A 80 6.18 -10.44 -11.29
C ASP A 80 5.52 -10.16 -12.66
N ILE A 81 4.34 -9.53 -12.67
CA ILE A 81 3.67 -9.11 -13.90
C ILE A 81 4.47 -8.06 -14.64
N TYR A 82 5.03 -7.06 -13.94
CA TYR A 82 5.91 -6.06 -14.54
C TYR A 82 7.12 -6.69 -15.22
N ASN A 83 7.79 -7.63 -14.58
CA ASN A 83 8.91 -8.36 -15.17
C ASN A 83 8.47 -9.11 -16.44
N TYR A 84 7.28 -9.72 -16.41
CA TYR A 84 6.76 -10.43 -17.59
C TYR A 84 6.56 -9.48 -18.77
N LEU A 85 5.90 -8.35 -18.55
CA LEU A 85 5.69 -7.34 -19.59
C LEU A 85 7.01 -6.73 -20.08
N SER A 86 7.96 -6.50 -19.19
CA SER A 86 9.31 -5.97 -19.53
C SER A 86 10.08 -6.95 -20.41
N PHE A 87 9.99 -8.24 -20.17
CA PHE A 87 10.60 -9.27 -21.01
C PHE A 87 9.92 -9.33 -22.39
N LEU A 88 8.59 -9.26 -22.46
CA LEU A 88 7.89 -9.26 -23.74
C LEU A 88 8.27 -8.07 -24.64
N LEU A 89 8.64 -6.94 -24.04
CA LEU A 89 9.12 -5.79 -24.78
C LEU A 89 10.60 -5.90 -25.20
N LYS A 90 11.42 -6.49 -24.32
CA LYS A 90 12.87 -6.56 -24.53
C LYS A 90 13.39 -7.94 -24.07
N GLN A 91 13.57 -8.84 -25.02
CA GLN A 91 14.01 -10.22 -24.77
C GLN A 91 15.43 -10.31 -24.16
N GLU A 92 16.26 -9.26 -24.37
CA GLU A 92 17.60 -9.15 -23.78
C GLU A 92 17.58 -8.76 -22.30
N ASN A 93 16.41 -8.47 -21.73
CA ASN A 93 16.28 -8.14 -20.32
C ASN A 93 16.40 -9.41 -19.46
N ASN A 94 17.65 -9.83 -19.24
CA ASN A 94 17.96 -11.05 -18.49
C ASN A 94 17.40 -11.00 -17.05
N SER A 95 17.42 -9.84 -16.39
CA SER A 95 16.91 -9.69 -15.03
C SER A 95 15.40 -9.95 -14.97
N ALA A 96 14.64 -9.41 -15.92
CA ALA A 96 13.21 -9.63 -16.01
C ALA A 96 12.91 -11.12 -16.30
N LEU A 97 13.61 -11.74 -17.23
CA LEU A 97 13.44 -13.15 -17.56
C LEU A 97 13.75 -14.06 -16.36
N ILE A 98 14.85 -13.86 -15.67
CA ILE A 98 15.20 -14.62 -14.46
C ILE A 98 14.13 -14.44 -13.38
N GLY A 99 13.64 -13.19 -13.20
CA GLY A 99 12.55 -12.90 -12.29
C GLY A 99 11.27 -13.69 -12.61
N ILE A 100 10.89 -13.78 -13.88
CA ILE A 100 9.72 -14.54 -14.33
C ILE A 100 9.91 -16.04 -14.10
N LEU A 101 11.06 -16.58 -14.50
CA LEU A 101 11.35 -18.01 -14.38
C LEU A 101 11.32 -18.47 -12.92
N ARG A 102 11.82 -17.64 -12.00
CA ARG A 102 11.81 -17.91 -10.56
C ARG A 102 10.45 -17.70 -9.93
N SER A 103 9.63 -16.82 -10.50
CA SER A 103 8.32 -16.48 -9.97
C SER A 103 7.32 -17.64 -10.07
N PRO A 104 6.14 -17.55 -9.43
CA PRO A 104 5.09 -18.56 -9.56
C PRO A 104 4.59 -18.82 -10.98
N PHE A 105 4.97 -18.00 -11.97
CA PHE A 105 4.65 -18.28 -13.37
C PHE A 105 5.24 -19.61 -13.87
N PHE A 106 6.47 -19.92 -13.46
CA PHE A 106 7.20 -21.10 -13.90
C PHE A 106 7.85 -21.89 -12.77
N ASN A 107 8.10 -21.24 -11.62
CA ASN A 107 8.68 -21.84 -10.42
C ASN A 107 9.99 -22.63 -10.66
N ILE A 108 10.85 -22.11 -11.54
CA ILE A 108 12.16 -22.70 -11.84
C ILE A 108 13.09 -22.48 -10.65
N SER A 109 13.73 -23.57 -10.19
CA SER A 109 14.66 -23.51 -9.05
C SER A 109 15.95 -22.77 -9.38
N ASP A 110 16.58 -22.19 -8.35
CA ASP A 110 17.87 -21.46 -8.51
C ASP A 110 18.95 -22.39 -9.10
N LEU A 111 18.91 -23.70 -8.78
CA LEU A 111 19.83 -24.68 -9.36
C LEU A 111 19.60 -24.89 -10.87
N GLN A 112 18.34 -24.93 -11.31
CA GLN A 112 18.01 -25.01 -12.73
C GLN A 112 18.40 -23.72 -13.47
N LEU A 113 18.14 -22.54 -12.88
CA LEU A 113 18.58 -21.26 -13.42
C LEU A 113 20.11 -21.19 -13.56
N TYR A 114 20.83 -21.71 -12.58
CA TYR A 114 22.30 -21.81 -12.67
C TYR A 114 22.73 -22.72 -13.84
N LYS A 115 22.11 -23.90 -14.01
CA LYS A 115 22.39 -24.78 -15.15
C LYS A 115 22.15 -24.11 -16.49
N ILE A 116 21.02 -23.40 -16.63
CA ILE A 116 20.72 -22.60 -17.83
C ILE A 116 21.79 -21.54 -18.08
N SER A 117 22.31 -20.91 -17.01
CA SER A 117 23.34 -19.87 -17.14
C SER A 117 24.67 -20.35 -17.73
N LEU A 118 24.94 -21.66 -17.64
CA LEU A 118 26.16 -22.29 -18.15
C LEU A 118 26.06 -22.64 -19.65
N GLU A 119 24.86 -22.61 -20.25
CA GLU A 119 24.67 -22.85 -21.66
C GLU A 119 25.28 -21.73 -22.53
N GLU A 120 25.55 -22.05 -23.78
CA GLU A 120 26.02 -21.05 -24.76
C GLU A 120 24.89 -20.10 -25.15
N GLY A 121 25.22 -18.83 -25.36
CA GLY A 121 24.28 -17.81 -25.79
C GLY A 121 24.62 -16.42 -25.26
N ASN A 122 24.26 -15.39 -26.01
CA ASN A 122 24.49 -13.97 -25.65
C ASN A 122 23.47 -13.46 -24.64
N THR A 123 22.24 -13.99 -24.69
CA THR A 123 21.16 -13.62 -23.80
C THR A 123 20.70 -14.82 -22.98
N PHE A 124 20.10 -14.56 -21.81
CA PHE A 124 19.55 -15.65 -21.01
C PHE A 124 18.39 -16.38 -21.71
N TYR A 125 17.72 -15.69 -22.63
CA TYR A 125 16.66 -16.27 -23.44
C TYR A 125 17.23 -17.28 -24.47
N GLU A 126 18.37 -16.97 -25.10
CA GLU A 126 19.07 -17.92 -25.99
C GLU A 126 19.58 -19.15 -25.21
N LYS A 127 20.14 -18.93 -24.01
CA LYS A 127 20.56 -20.01 -23.11
C LYS A 127 19.41 -20.90 -22.70
N LEU A 128 18.25 -20.31 -22.39
CA LEU A 128 17.02 -21.06 -22.09
C LEU A 128 16.59 -21.89 -23.31
N LYS A 129 16.65 -21.34 -24.51
CA LYS A 129 16.32 -22.06 -25.75
C LYS A 129 17.21 -23.29 -25.90
N ASN A 130 18.51 -23.16 -25.79
CA ASN A 130 19.47 -24.24 -25.94
C ASN A 130 19.28 -25.30 -24.85
N SER A 131 19.08 -24.89 -23.61
CA SER A 131 18.76 -25.80 -22.49
C SER A 131 17.43 -26.53 -22.68
N SER A 132 16.46 -25.93 -23.38
CA SER A 132 15.14 -26.51 -23.67
C SER A 132 15.17 -27.68 -24.67
N GLU A 133 16.22 -27.82 -25.46
CA GLU A 133 16.35 -28.91 -26.42
C GLU A 133 16.51 -30.28 -25.73
N ASN A 134 17.16 -30.26 -24.57
CA ASN A 134 17.46 -31.47 -23.80
C ASN A 134 16.54 -31.68 -22.57
N ASN A 135 15.60 -30.78 -22.32
CA ASN A 135 14.73 -30.82 -21.16
C ASN A 135 13.28 -30.50 -21.53
N SER A 136 12.38 -31.48 -21.39
CA SER A 136 10.96 -31.35 -21.76
C SER A 136 10.22 -30.27 -20.96
N GLU A 137 10.56 -30.09 -19.68
CA GLU A 137 9.97 -29.07 -18.80
C GLU A 137 10.36 -27.64 -19.27
N LEU A 138 11.66 -27.43 -19.52
CA LEU A 138 12.15 -26.16 -20.04
C LEU A 138 11.64 -25.87 -21.46
N LYS A 139 11.38 -26.90 -22.24
CA LYS A 139 10.78 -26.78 -23.58
C LYS A 139 9.35 -26.24 -23.50
N GLU A 140 8.56 -26.65 -22.53
CA GLU A 140 7.21 -26.13 -22.31
C GLU A 140 7.29 -24.65 -21.90
N VAL A 141 8.18 -24.31 -20.97
CA VAL A 141 8.43 -22.94 -20.54
C VAL A 141 8.82 -22.04 -21.72
N TYR A 142 9.80 -22.47 -22.53
CA TYR A 142 10.23 -21.74 -23.70
C TYR A 142 9.09 -21.54 -24.72
N ASN A 143 8.30 -22.58 -24.98
CA ASN A 143 7.18 -22.50 -25.91
C ASN A 143 6.12 -21.50 -25.44
N ARG A 144 5.77 -21.48 -24.15
CA ARG A 144 4.83 -20.50 -23.58
C ARG A 144 5.35 -19.07 -23.70
N LEU A 145 6.61 -18.84 -23.37
CA LEU A 145 7.22 -17.53 -23.53
C LEU A 145 7.20 -17.06 -24.99
N ASN A 146 7.54 -17.97 -25.93
CA ASN A 146 7.55 -17.68 -27.35
C ASN A 146 6.14 -17.40 -27.91
N GLU A 147 5.12 -18.13 -27.45
CA GLU A 147 3.72 -17.87 -27.80
C GLU A 147 3.30 -16.47 -27.32
N ASN A 148 3.58 -16.13 -26.06
CA ASN A 148 3.23 -14.83 -25.51
C ASN A 148 3.98 -13.67 -26.18
N LEU A 149 5.23 -13.89 -26.61
CA LEU A 149 5.98 -12.93 -27.43
C LEU A 149 5.29 -12.66 -28.78
N ARG A 150 4.79 -13.72 -29.46
CA ARG A 150 4.11 -13.58 -30.76
C ARG A 150 2.83 -12.78 -30.67
N ILE A 151 2.06 -12.93 -29.58
CA ILE A 151 0.77 -12.25 -29.42
C ILE A 151 0.88 -10.88 -28.72
N ALA A 152 2.01 -10.56 -28.09
CA ALA A 152 2.18 -9.35 -27.29
C ALA A 152 1.90 -8.07 -28.06
N SER A 153 2.27 -8.01 -29.34
CA SER A 153 2.10 -6.84 -30.21
C SER A 153 0.65 -6.67 -30.72
N SER A 154 -0.10 -7.76 -30.83
CA SER A 154 -1.45 -7.76 -31.41
C SER A 154 -2.60 -7.83 -30.39
N THR A 155 -2.27 -8.10 -29.13
CA THR A 155 -3.26 -8.33 -28.08
C THR A 155 -3.38 -7.08 -27.17
N GLU A 156 -4.60 -6.71 -26.79
CA GLU A 156 -4.85 -5.67 -25.81
C GLU A 156 -4.20 -5.99 -24.47
N ILE A 157 -3.60 -5.00 -23.79
CA ILE A 157 -2.82 -5.17 -22.56
C ILE A 157 -3.59 -5.96 -21.49
N TYR A 158 -4.85 -5.58 -21.23
CA TYR A 158 -5.72 -6.29 -20.28
C TYR A 158 -5.87 -7.78 -20.64
N SER A 159 -6.13 -8.07 -21.91
CA SER A 159 -6.33 -9.44 -22.41
C SER A 159 -5.05 -10.26 -22.37
N LEU A 160 -3.90 -9.62 -22.65
CA LEU A 160 -2.57 -10.24 -22.58
C LEU A 160 -2.24 -10.63 -21.14
N ILE A 161 -2.34 -9.70 -20.19
CA ILE A 161 -2.06 -9.97 -18.77
C ILE A 161 -3.01 -11.08 -18.26
N ARG A 162 -4.29 -10.97 -18.56
CA ARG A 162 -5.28 -11.97 -18.16
C ARG A 162 -4.96 -13.37 -18.72
N LYS A 163 -4.57 -13.46 -19.99
CA LYS A 163 -4.17 -14.73 -20.61
C LYS A 163 -2.97 -15.33 -19.90
N ILE A 164 -1.91 -14.54 -19.67
CA ILE A 164 -0.69 -14.96 -18.97
C ILE A 164 -1.02 -15.52 -17.58
N LEU A 165 -1.84 -14.81 -16.81
CA LEU A 165 -2.23 -15.21 -15.45
C LEU A 165 -3.07 -16.51 -15.43
N LEU A 166 -3.95 -16.70 -16.41
CA LEU A 166 -4.80 -17.90 -16.50
C LEU A 166 -4.01 -19.13 -16.95
N GLU A 167 -3.17 -19.00 -17.97
CA GLU A 167 -2.42 -20.10 -18.55
C GLU A 167 -1.29 -20.60 -17.65
N SER A 168 -0.69 -19.71 -16.85
CA SER A 168 0.36 -20.06 -15.90
C SER A 168 -0.16 -20.68 -14.60
N GLY A 169 -1.46 -20.65 -14.35
CA GLY A 169 -2.02 -21.04 -13.05
C GLY A 169 -1.69 -20.08 -11.92
N TYR A 170 -1.20 -18.86 -12.22
CA TYR A 170 -0.80 -17.86 -11.23
C TYR A 170 -1.91 -17.52 -10.24
N TRP A 171 -3.17 -17.50 -10.71
CA TRP A 171 -4.34 -17.31 -9.86
C TRP A 171 -4.48 -18.37 -8.77
N ALA A 172 -4.23 -19.64 -9.11
CA ALA A 172 -4.29 -20.72 -8.14
C ALA A 172 -3.21 -20.57 -7.07
N VAL A 173 -2.01 -20.13 -7.46
CA VAL A 173 -0.90 -19.88 -6.53
C VAL A 173 -1.24 -18.70 -5.59
N ILE A 174 -1.80 -17.62 -6.12
CA ILE A 174 -2.24 -16.50 -5.27
C ILE A 174 -3.35 -16.97 -4.31
N ALA A 175 -4.35 -17.68 -4.82
CA ALA A 175 -5.48 -18.16 -4.02
C ALA A 175 -5.08 -19.13 -2.91
N SER A 176 -3.96 -19.83 -3.04
CA SER A 176 -3.41 -20.73 -2.01
C SER A 176 -2.72 -20.00 -0.86
N LYS A 177 -2.38 -18.72 -1.03
CA LYS A 177 -1.71 -17.92 0.01
C LYS A 177 -2.70 -17.50 1.09
N ARG A 178 -2.22 -17.35 2.32
CA ARG A 178 -3.06 -16.93 3.48
C ARG A 178 -3.73 -15.57 3.31
N ASN A 179 -3.11 -14.66 2.58
CA ASN A 179 -3.65 -13.33 2.23
C ASN A 179 -4.13 -13.25 0.79
N SER A 180 -4.72 -14.33 0.31
CA SER A 180 -5.19 -14.44 -1.08
C SER A 180 -6.08 -13.28 -1.51
N SER A 181 -7.01 -12.87 -0.67
CA SER A 181 -7.97 -11.83 -0.99
C SER A 181 -7.33 -10.48 -1.34
N GLN A 182 -6.32 -10.04 -0.57
CA GLN A 182 -5.61 -8.79 -0.85
C GLN A 182 -4.76 -8.89 -2.12
N GLU A 183 -4.08 -10.02 -2.32
CA GLU A 183 -3.26 -10.23 -3.52
C GLU A 183 -4.14 -10.35 -4.77
N ILE A 184 -5.26 -11.07 -4.70
CA ILE A 184 -6.25 -11.15 -5.77
C ILE A 184 -6.78 -9.77 -6.11
N ALA A 185 -7.24 -9.01 -5.12
CA ALA A 185 -7.74 -7.67 -5.32
C ALA A 185 -6.70 -6.72 -5.94
N ASN A 186 -5.43 -6.83 -5.56
CA ASN A 186 -4.35 -6.06 -6.16
C ASN A 186 -4.14 -6.43 -7.64
N VAL A 187 -4.14 -7.70 -7.99
CA VAL A 187 -4.01 -8.13 -9.39
C VAL A 187 -5.23 -7.70 -10.22
N GLU A 188 -6.45 -7.80 -9.66
CA GLU A 188 -7.66 -7.30 -10.31
C GLU A 188 -7.60 -5.78 -10.53
N LYS A 189 -7.09 -5.03 -9.53
CA LYS A 189 -6.84 -3.58 -9.68
C LYS A 189 -5.87 -3.31 -10.82
N LEU A 190 -4.77 -4.07 -10.94
CA LEU A 190 -3.83 -3.92 -12.06
C LEU A 190 -4.51 -4.16 -13.41
N LEU A 191 -5.36 -5.18 -13.50
CA LEU A 191 -6.14 -5.46 -14.70
C LEU A 191 -7.08 -4.31 -15.05
N LEU A 192 -7.74 -3.70 -14.06
CA LEU A 192 -8.59 -2.52 -14.27
C LEU A 192 -7.77 -1.31 -14.72
N LEU A 193 -6.59 -1.08 -14.14
CA LEU A 193 -5.67 -0.03 -14.54
C LEU A 193 -5.20 -0.24 -15.99
N ALA A 194 -4.82 -1.46 -16.37
CA ALA A 194 -4.44 -1.80 -17.74
C ALA A 194 -5.59 -1.51 -18.73
N ARG A 195 -6.82 -1.89 -18.38
CA ARG A 195 -8.00 -1.62 -19.19
C ARG A 195 -8.32 -0.11 -19.32
N ALA A 196 -8.17 0.63 -18.22
CA ALA A 196 -8.38 2.09 -18.23
C ALA A 196 -7.30 2.82 -19.02
N PHE A 197 -6.05 2.31 -18.96
CA PHE A 197 -4.91 2.85 -19.69
C PHE A 197 -5.11 2.75 -21.21
N THR A 198 -5.56 1.62 -21.70
CA THR A 198 -5.83 1.40 -23.13
C THR A 198 -6.93 2.31 -23.65
N LYS A 199 -7.92 2.67 -22.80
CA LYS A 199 -9.02 3.57 -23.20
C LYS A 199 -8.61 5.03 -23.36
N LYS A 200 -7.51 5.46 -22.72
CA LYS A 200 -7.05 6.86 -22.69
C LYS A 200 -6.21 7.28 -23.90
N SER A 201 -6.54 6.85 -25.13
CA SER A 201 -5.86 7.15 -26.39
C SER A 201 -4.55 6.39 -26.67
N PHE A 202 -4.52 5.68 -27.80
CA PHE A 202 -3.38 5.08 -28.55
C PHE A 202 -2.18 4.56 -27.71
N LYS A 203 -2.35 4.32 -26.41
CA LYS A 203 -1.33 3.81 -25.50
C LYS A 203 -1.19 2.31 -25.67
N ASN A 204 0.04 1.88 -25.84
CA ASN A 204 0.42 0.50 -26.14
C ASN A 204 1.09 -0.18 -24.93
N LEU A 205 1.52 -1.43 -25.11
CA LEU A 205 2.20 -2.21 -24.09
C LEU A 205 3.47 -1.54 -23.57
N TYR A 206 4.23 -0.86 -24.46
CA TYR A 206 5.44 -0.13 -24.08
C TYR A 206 5.12 1.00 -23.11
N ASP A 207 4.16 1.86 -23.46
CA ASP A 207 3.77 2.99 -22.62
C ASP A 207 3.26 2.54 -21.24
N PHE A 208 2.49 1.45 -21.20
CA PHE A 208 2.01 0.89 -19.94
C PHE A 208 3.15 0.36 -19.07
N THR A 209 4.09 -0.38 -19.67
CA THR A 209 5.23 -0.94 -18.94
C THR A 209 6.18 0.15 -18.44
N VAL A 210 6.39 1.22 -19.23
CA VAL A 210 7.16 2.39 -18.81
C VAL A 210 6.48 3.08 -17.63
N SER A 211 5.16 3.33 -17.71
CA SER A 211 4.40 3.91 -16.60
C SER A 211 4.49 3.06 -15.33
N MET A 212 4.39 1.73 -15.44
CA MET A 212 4.59 0.83 -14.30
C MET A 212 6.01 0.95 -13.71
N ARG A 213 7.04 1.04 -14.57
CA ARG A 213 8.42 1.20 -14.12
C ARG A 213 8.60 2.50 -13.34
N GLU A 214 8.12 3.62 -13.87
CA GLU A 214 8.17 4.91 -13.19
C GLU A 214 7.47 4.86 -11.85
N SER A 215 6.27 4.30 -11.79
CA SER A 215 5.53 4.13 -10.53
C SER A 215 6.25 3.22 -9.51
N ILE A 216 7.00 2.23 -9.97
CA ILE A 216 7.83 1.36 -9.12
C ILE A 216 9.06 2.12 -8.59
N GLU A 217 9.79 2.83 -9.48
CA GLU A 217 11.01 3.55 -9.17
C GLU A 217 10.76 4.77 -8.27
N ASP A 218 9.72 5.54 -8.57
CA ASP A 218 9.32 6.73 -7.81
C ASP A 218 8.62 6.38 -6.49
N HIS A 219 8.44 5.10 -6.19
CA HIS A 219 7.70 4.63 -5.01
C HIS A 219 6.34 5.33 -4.88
N GLU A 220 5.62 5.44 -6.01
CA GLU A 220 4.32 6.08 -6.01
C GLU A 220 3.41 5.57 -4.90
N ASP A 221 2.74 6.51 -4.26
CA ASP A 221 1.82 6.27 -3.14
C ASP A 221 0.46 5.69 -3.61
N GLU A 222 0.45 4.95 -4.72
CA GLU A 222 -0.76 4.28 -5.19
C GLU A 222 -1.25 3.30 -4.12
N GLY A 223 -2.50 3.49 -3.72
CA GLY A 223 -3.14 2.66 -2.69
C GLY A 223 -3.34 1.22 -3.17
N GLN A 224 -3.18 0.25 -2.29
CA GLN A 224 -3.60 -1.11 -2.58
C GLN A 224 -5.10 -1.18 -2.88
N ALA A 225 -5.54 -2.23 -3.56
CA ALA A 225 -6.94 -2.46 -3.82
C ALA A 225 -7.73 -2.57 -2.52
N GLN A 226 -8.92 -1.97 -2.49
CA GLN A 226 -9.83 -2.17 -1.38
C GLN A 226 -10.47 -3.55 -1.50
N VAL A 227 -10.23 -4.39 -0.52
CA VAL A 227 -10.94 -5.67 -0.42
C VAL A 227 -12.40 -5.38 -0.06
N THR A 228 -13.32 -6.01 -0.74
CA THR A 228 -14.76 -5.78 -0.58
C THR A 228 -15.20 -6.00 0.88
N ARG A 229 -16.21 -5.25 1.32
CA ARG A 229 -16.65 -5.12 2.72
C ARG A 229 -17.11 -6.42 3.41
N ASP A 230 -17.27 -7.50 2.65
CA ASP A 230 -17.88 -8.74 3.14
C ASP A 230 -16.88 -9.80 3.62
N GLU A 231 -15.57 -9.51 3.56
CA GLU A 231 -14.59 -10.47 4.03
C GLU A 231 -14.41 -10.42 5.54
N ASN A 232 -14.43 -11.60 6.16
CA ASN A 232 -14.20 -11.79 7.58
C ASN A 232 -12.72 -11.59 7.92
N SER A 233 -12.26 -10.33 7.92
CA SER A 233 -10.87 -9.94 8.12
C SER A 233 -10.74 -8.69 8.99
N VAL A 234 -9.64 -8.60 9.75
CA VAL A 234 -9.26 -7.42 10.53
C VAL A 234 -8.85 -6.30 9.57
N LYS A 235 -9.40 -5.10 9.77
CA LYS A 235 -9.08 -3.94 8.92
C LYS A 235 -7.92 -3.15 9.49
N ILE A 236 -6.87 -2.96 8.70
CA ILE A 236 -5.72 -2.09 9.04
C ILE A 236 -5.82 -0.82 8.20
N LEU A 237 -5.89 0.34 8.86
CA LEU A 237 -6.04 1.63 8.19
C LEU A 237 -5.41 2.77 8.99
N THR A 238 -5.21 3.91 8.32
CA THR A 238 -4.76 5.10 9.04
C THR A 238 -5.96 5.81 9.70
N ILE A 239 -5.69 6.57 10.78
CA ILE A 239 -6.72 7.36 11.45
C ILE A 239 -7.42 8.32 10.47
N HIS A 240 -6.69 8.87 9.49
CA HIS A 240 -7.29 9.74 8.46
C HIS A 240 -8.31 9.01 7.60
N GLN A 241 -8.02 7.75 7.21
CA GLN A 241 -8.93 6.92 6.43
C GLN A 241 -10.14 6.45 7.22
N ALA A 242 -9.99 6.35 8.55
CA ALA A 242 -11.08 5.99 9.45
C ALA A 242 -12.08 7.14 9.70
N LYS A 243 -11.80 8.36 9.21
CA LYS A 243 -12.71 9.50 9.38
C LYS A 243 -14.05 9.22 8.73
N GLY A 244 -15.13 9.29 9.52
CA GLY A 244 -16.50 8.97 9.07
C GLY A 244 -16.87 7.50 9.13
N LEU A 245 -15.94 6.60 9.47
CA LEU A 245 -16.20 5.18 9.69
C LEU A 245 -16.32 4.91 11.20
N GLU A 246 -17.02 3.85 11.57
CA GLU A 246 -17.13 3.38 12.94
C GLU A 246 -17.01 1.86 12.99
N PHE A 247 -16.37 1.35 14.04
CA PHE A 247 -16.09 -0.07 14.21
C PHE A 247 -16.53 -0.52 15.61
N LYS A 248 -16.95 -1.77 15.74
CA LYS A 248 -17.33 -2.35 17.05
C LYS A 248 -16.11 -2.36 17.99
N THR A 249 -14.96 -2.74 17.45
CA THR A 249 -13.69 -2.84 18.17
C THR A 249 -12.60 -2.06 17.45
N VAL A 250 -11.90 -1.20 18.16
CA VAL A 250 -10.78 -0.40 17.63
C VAL A 250 -9.53 -0.65 18.45
N PHE A 251 -8.45 -0.94 17.76
CA PHE A 251 -7.08 -0.90 18.29
C PHE A 251 -6.41 0.35 17.78
N LEU A 252 -6.02 1.24 18.67
CA LEU A 252 -5.20 2.41 18.33
C LEU A 252 -3.73 2.03 18.53
N TYR A 253 -3.03 1.78 17.42
CA TYR A 253 -1.70 1.17 17.41
C TYR A 253 -0.57 2.21 17.35
N ASN A 254 0.56 1.88 18.00
CA ASN A 254 1.78 2.69 18.05
C ASN A 254 1.54 4.08 18.64
N CYS A 255 0.88 4.12 19.80
CA CYS A 255 0.51 5.36 20.47
C CYS A 255 1.69 6.11 21.09
N ASN A 256 2.87 5.50 21.19
CA ASN A 256 4.09 6.16 21.68
C ASN A 256 4.97 6.78 20.56
N ASP A 257 4.56 6.66 19.28
CA ASP A 257 5.28 7.29 18.16
C ASP A 257 5.11 8.82 18.19
N THR A 258 6.19 9.51 17.86
CA THR A 258 6.23 10.98 17.81
C THR A 258 6.44 11.49 16.39
N VAL A 259 6.00 12.72 16.13
CA VAL A 259 6.44 13.47 14.95
C VAL A 259 7.86 13.95 15.21
N LYS A 260 8.80 13.53 14.37
CA LYS A 260 10.14 14.12 14.41
C LYS A 260 10.04 15.58 13.96
N ASP A 261 10.23 16.51 14.89
CA ASP A 261 10.30 17.97 14.63
C ASP A 261 11.50 18.36 13.72
N SER A 262 12.34 17.39 13.37
CA SER A 262 13.59 17.61 12.63
C SER A 262 13.38 18.20 11.23
N SER A 263 12.24 17.95 10.58
CA SER A 263 12.00 18.41 9.22
C SER A 263 11.89 19.95 9.09
N VAL A 264 11.44 20.63 10.13
CA VAL A 264 11.34 22.11 10.15
C VAL A 264 12.64 22.73 10.64
N LYS A 265 13.26 22.13 11.67
CA LYS A 265 14.52 22.62 12.23
C LYS A 265 15.73 22.47 11.31
N SER A 266 15.71 21.50 10.40
CA SER A 266 16.83 21.21 9.49
C SER A 266 16.86 22.07 8.24
N LYS A 267 15.73 22.68 7.84
CA LYS A 267 15.66 23.47 6.61
C LYS A 267 16.36 24.82 6.80
N SER A 268 17.30 25.13 5.93
CA SER A 268 17.97 26.44 5.90
C SER A 268 17.10 27.55 5.32
N LEU A 269 16.17 27.20 4.43
CA LEU A 269 15.19 28.10 3.80
C LEU A 269 13.79 27.53 3.94
N ILE A 270 12.84 28.34 4.35
CA ILE A 270 11.43 27.98 4.52
C ILE A 270 10.61 29.01 3.75
N CYS A 271 9.76 28.55 2.83
CA CYS A 271 8.77 29.38 2.15
C CYS A 271 7.40 29.09 2.76
N ASP A 272 6.76 30.11 3.32
CA ASP A 272 5.42 30.02 3.92
C ASP A 272 4.50 31.05 3.27
N LYS A 273 3.26 30.64 2.98
CA LYS A 273 2.28 31.50 2.30
C LYS A 273 1.95 32.76 3.11
N ASN A 274 1.97 32.71 4.43
CA ASN A 274 1.58 33.79 5.30
C ASN A 274 2.76 34.63 5.80
N TYR A 275 3.93 33.99 5.96
CA TYR A 275 5.13 34.59 6.55
C TYR A 275 6.23 34.86 5.53
N GLY A 276 6.02 34.54 4.25
CA GLY A 276 6.99 34.77 3.18
C GLY A 276 8.18 33.80 3.26
N VAL A 277 9.36 34.32 2.91
CA VAL A 277 10.61 33.55 2.92
C VAL A 277 11.32 33.77 4.26
N ILE A 278 11.52 32.69 5.00
CA ILE A 278 12.21 32.67 6.28
C ILE A 278 13.51 31.88 6.11
N ALA A 279 14.65 32.50 6.35
CA ALA A 279 15.96 31.89 6.22
C ALA A 279 16.72 31.89 7.55
N LYS A 280 17.56 30.89 7.73
CA LYS A 280 18.60 30.92 8.77
C LYS A 280 19.77 31.75 8.28
N VAL A 281 20.35 32.54 9.15
CA VAL A 281 21.48 33.42 8.82
C VAL A 281 22.79 32.70 9.12
N PRO A 282 23.72 32.55 8.15
CA PRO A 282 25.03 31.98 8.42
C PRO A 282 25.83 32.92 9.36
N THR A 283 26.45 32.34 10.39
CA THR A 283 27.22 33.11 11.40
C THR A 283 28.64 33.45 11.01
N ASP A 284 29.27 32.62 10.19
CA ASP A 284 30.65 32.80 9.77
C ASP A 284 30.74 32.71 8.27
N GLY A 285 30.87 33.71 7.51
CA GLY A 285 31.09 33.76 6.05
C GLY A 285 31.16 32.44 5.19
N ASN A 286 31.14 31.31 5.85
CA ASN A 286 31.03 29.96 5.30
C ASN A 286 29.57 29.48 5.37
N TYR A 287 28.88 29.59 4.24
CA TYR A 287 27.46 29.23 4.05
C TYR A 287 27.08 27.77 4.40
N PHE A 288 28.00 26.92 4.84
CA PHE A 288 27.77 25.48 4.97
C PHE A 288 27.88 24.93 6.39
N ASN A 289 28.45 25.63 7.38
CA ASN A 289 28.82 25.00 8.64
C ASN A 289 28.09 25.47 9.91
N LYS A 290 27.67 26.72 10.03
CA LYS A 290 26.96 27.20 11.24
C LYS A 290 25.92 28.27 10.86
N TYR A 291 24.69 28.05 11.33
CA TYR A 291 23.62 29.02 11.14
C TYR A 291 23.07 29.46 12.51
N ASP A 292 22.91 30.72 12.72
CA ASP A 292 22.13 31.24 13.82
C ASP A 292 20.64 31.25 13.51
N THR A 293 19.85 30.90 14.52
CA THR A 293 18.41 30.99 14.44
C THR A 293 17.95 32.41 14.74
N ALA A 294 17.67 33.18 13.72
CA ALA A 294 17.03 34.48 13.89
C ALA A 294 15.73 34.32 14.73
N PRO A 295 15.39 35.31 15.55
CA PRO A 295 14.17 35.29 16.39
C PRO A 295 12.90 34.93 15.60
N ILE A 296 12.80 35.39 14.35
CA ILE A 296 11.66 35.07 13.47
C ILE A 296 11.58 33.58 13.15
N VAL A 297 12.73 32.90 12.98
CA VAL A 297 12.77 31.43 12.73
C VAL A 297 12.30 30.69 13.98
N SER A 298 12.72 31.12 15.17
CA SER A 298 12.30 30.54 16.45
C SER A 298 10.81 30.71 16.68
N LEU A 299 10.28 31.88 16.40
CA LEU A 299 8.85 32.17 16.48
C LEU A 299 8.04 31.32 15.49
N TYR A 300 8.49 31.22 14.24
CA TYR A 300 7.88 30.37 13.23
C TYR A 300 7.86 28.91 13.65
N ASN A 301 9.00 28.40 14.15
CA ASN A 301 9.09 27.02 14.65
C ASN A 301 8.11 26.77 15.81
N TYR A 302 7.96 27.76 16.73
CA TYR A 302 6.99 27.66 17.80
C TYR A 302 5.55 27.63 17.29
N ILE A 303 5.21 28.45 16.32
CA ILE A 303 3.87 28.46 15.69
C ILE A 303 3.58 27.13 15.02
N ILE A 304 4.53 26.58 14.23
CA ILE A 304 4.38 25.29 13.60
C ILE A 304 4.25 24.17 14.64
N TYR A 305 5.06 24.19 15.68
CA TYR A 305 4.93 23.24 16.79
C TYR A 305 3.53 23.27 17.41
N ARG A 306 2.97 24.43 17.66
CA ARG A 306 1.60 24.57 18.20
C ARG A 306 0.53 24.07 17.24
N LYS A 307 0.68 24.33 15.94
CA LYS A 307 -0.21 23.81 14.89
C LYS A 307 -0.14 22.27 14.82
N ASN A 308 1.06 21.70 14.83
CA ASN A 308 1.27 20.25 14.81
C ASN A 308 0.67 19.58 16.06
N LEU A 309 0.85 20.17 17.24
CA LEU A 309 0.27 19.66 18.47
C LEU A 309 -1.26 19.69 18.45
N ALA A 310 -1.86 20.73 17.89
CA ALA A 310 -3.31 20.82 17.71
C ALA A 310 -3.82 19.75 16.75
N GLU A 311 -3.08 19.49 15.67
CA GLU A 311 -3.42 18.42 14.71
C GLU A 311 -3.30 17.03 15.34
N ILE A 312 -2.25 16.76 16.10
CA ILE A 312 -2.08 15.50 16.85
C ILE A 312 -3.28 15.26 17.79
N LYS A 313 -3.74 16.29 18.49
CA LYS A 313 -4.91 16.21 19.37
C LYS A 313 -6.20 15.90 18.59
N ARG A 314 -6.39 16.52 17.43
CA ARG A 314 -7.55 16.23 16.56
C ARG A 314 -7.51 14.78 16.05
N LEU A 315 -6.33 14.30 15.62
CA LEU A 315 -6.17 12.92 15.19
C LEU A 315 -6.45 11.92 16.31
N LEU A 316 -5.94 12.21 17.51
CA LEU A 316 -6.22 11.40 18.69
C LEU A 316 -7.72 11.34 18.97
N TYR A 317 -8.42 12.48 18.96
CA TYR A 317 -9.86 12.54 19.13
C TYR A 317 -10.59 11.69 18.08
N VAL A 318 -10.21 11.81 16.80
CA VAL A 318 -10.78 11.00 15.72
C VAL A 318 -10.54 9.53 16.00
N GLY A 319 -9.33 9.11 16.35
CA GLY A 319 -9.01 7.71 16.62
C GLY A 319 -9.84 7.12 17.76
N LEU A 320 -9.91 7.82 18.89
CA LEU A 320 -10.65 7.38 20.08
C LEU A 320 -12.16 7.29 19.83
N THR A 321 -12.71 8.16 18.99
CA THR A 321 -14.16 8.21 18.70
C THR A 321 -14.62 7.22 17.62
N ARG A 322 -13.73 6.37 17.08
CA ARG A 322 -14.12 5.35 16.07
C ARG A 322 -14.65 4.07 16.68
N ALA A 323 -14.39 3.83 17.96
CA ALA A 323 -14.85 2.64 18.67
C ALA A 323 -16.31 2.79 19.12
N LYS A 324 -17.13 1.76 18.85
CA LYS A 324 -18.51 1.67 19.37
C LYS A 324 -18.57 1.01 20.75
N ASN A 325 -17.87 -0.12 20.91
CA ASN A 325 -17.95 -0.95 22.12
C ASN A 325 -16.58 -1.12 22.79
N TYR A 326 -15.55 -1.51 22.03
CA TYR A 326 -14.24 -1.86 22.57
C TYR A 326 -13.14 -0.97 22.02
N LEU A 327 -12.37 -0.38 22.92
CA LEU A 327 -11.22 0.46 22.56
C LEU A 327 -9.97 -0.09 23.23
N PHE A 328 -8.99 -0.46 22.43
CA PHE A 328 -7.67 -0.88 22.88
C PHE A 328 -6.63 0.14 22.41
N ILE A 329 -5.86 0.65 23.36
CA ILE A 329 -4.79 1.61 23.08
C ILE A 329 -3.49 0.87 23.28
N SER A 330 -2.66 0.75 22.23
CA SER A 330 -1.39 0.03 22.34
C SER A 330 -0.19 0.95 22.17
N ALA A 331 0.88 0.63 22.88
CA ALA A 331 2.14 1.36 22.82
C ALA A 331 3.33 0.50 23.27
N GLU A 332 4.49 0.76 22.67
CA GLU A 332 5.78 0.26 23.14
C GLU A 332 6.50 1.35 23.96
N LEU A 333 6.85 1.04 25.19
CA LEU A 333 7.61 1.92 26.06
C LEU A 333 9.10 1.55 26.01
N LYS A 334 9.91 2.40 25.37
CA LYS A 334 11.39 2.27 25.34
C LYS A 334 12.08 2.87 26.56
N LYS A 335 11.33 3.60 27.37
CA LYS A 335 11.73 4.29 28.59
C LYS A 335 10.56 4.25 29.55
N GLU A 336 10.81 4.48 30.82
CA GLU A 336 9.77 4.57 31.85
C GLU A 336 8.68 5.59 31.51
N GLU A 337 9.05 6.70 30.85
CA GLU A 337 8.12 7.74 30.44
C GLU A 337 7.80 7.66 28.94
N PRO A 338 6.55 7.94 28.55
CA PRO A 338 6.16 8.02 27.15
C PRO A 338 6.81 9.21 26.44
N ASN A 339 7.02 9.08 25.16
CA ASN A 339 7.60 10.13 24.33
C ASN A 339 6.72 11.40 24.36
N LYS A 340 7.32 12.57 24.58
CA LYS A 340 6.61 13.85 24.57
C LYS A 340 5.86 14.05 23.25
N ASN A 341 4.60 14.52 23.35
CA ASN A 341 3.69 14.74 22.21
C ASN A 341 3.24 13.46 21.47
N SER A 342 3.48 12.27 22.02
CA SER A 342 2.85 11.03 21.57
C SER A 342 1.36 10.99 21.98
N PHE A 343 0.57 10.12 21.36
CA PHE A 343 -0.81 9.92 21.79
C PHE A 343 -0.89 9.44 23.23
N LEU A 344 -0.04 8.49 23.60
CA LEU A 344 0.03 7.97 24.98
C LEU A 344 0.34 9.10 25.98
N TYR A 345 1.34 9.93 25.69
CA TYR A 345 1.68 11.09 26.54
C TYR A 345 0.49 12.04 26.71
N LEU A 346 -0.23 12.34 25.63
CA LEU A 346 -1.38 13.24 25.68
C LEU A 346 -2.53 12.66 26.50
N ILE A 347 -2.78 11.35 26.40
CA ILE A 347 -3.79 10.64 27.17
C ILE A 347 -3.44 10.68 28.66
N LEU A 348 -2.25 10.20 29.04
CA LEU A 348 -1.82 10.15 30.43
C LEU A 348 -1.77 11.53 31.09
N LYS A 349 -1.24 12.53 30.35
CA LYS A 349 -1.25 13.91 30.82
C LYS A 349 -2.65 14.48 31.01
N GLY A 350 -3.56 14.17 30.10
CA GLY A 350 -4.97 14.56 30.19
C GLY A 350 -5.68 13.95 31.39
N LEU A 351 -5.34 12.69 31.69
CA LEU A 351 -5.90 11.92 32.81
C LEU A 351 -5.15 12.14 34.12
N LYS A 352 -4.02 12.90 34.11
CA LYS A 352 -3.14 13.16 35.25
C LYS A 352 -2.66 11.86 35.94
N THR A 353 -2.31 10.87 35.15
CA THR A 353 -1.84 9.53 35.56
C THR A 353 -0.54 9.18 34.88
N ASP A 354 0.09 8.09 35.34
CA ASP A 354 1.29 7.51 34.75
C ASP A 354 1.09 6.02 34.39
N CYS A 355 2.08 5.39 33.80
CA CYS A 355 2.04 3.99 33.39
C CYS A 355 2.50 3.00 34.50
N SER A 356 2.79 3.49 35.70
CA SER A 356 3.34 2.64 36.80
C SER A 356 2.28 1.76 37.46
N ALA A 357 1.02 2.17 37.40
CA ALA A 357 -0.09 1.41 37.94
C ALA A 357 -0.50 0.22 37.02
N ASN A 358 -1.13 -0.79 37.60
CA ASN A 358 -1.71 -1.89 36.83
C ASN A 358 -3.07 -1.54 36.20
N GLU A 359 -3.70 -0.50 36.68
CA GLU A 359 -4.98 0.00 36.18
C GLU A 359 -5.11 1.50 36.41
N LEU A 360 -5.84 2.17 35.53
CA LEU A 360 -6.19 3.57 35.66
C LEU A 360 -7.63 3.69 36.09
N ASN A 361 -7.84 4.17 37.30
CA ASN A 361 -9.17 4.46 37.84
C ASN A 361 -9.53 5.92 37.57
N LEU A 362 -10.44 6.12 36.62
CA LEU A 362 -10.89 7.43 36.20
C LEU A 362 -12.27 7.70 36.76
N SER A 363 -12.42 8.77 37.50
CA SER A 363 -13.73 9.28 37.92
C SER A 363 -13.89 10.72 37.43
N SER A 364 -14.98 10.99 36.78
CA SER A 364 -15.30 12.31 36.26
C SER A 364 -16.77 12.59 36.40
N GLU A 365 -17.09 13.80 36.81
CA GLU A 365 -18.46 14.30 36.74
C GLU A 365 -18.76 14.72 35.33
N VAL A 366 -19.69 14.05 34.66
CA VAL A 366 -20.07 14.31 33.28
C VAL A 366 -21.47 14.91 33.26
N GLN A 367 -21.58 16.05 32.57
CA GLN A 367 -22.87 16.68 32.34
C GLN A 367 -23.57 16.03 31.14
N PHE A 368 -24.72 15.48 31.37
CA PHE A 368 -25.57 14.92 30.32
C PHE A 368 -26.71 15.87 30.00
N MET A 369 -27.05 15.94 28.74
CA MET A 369 -28.20 16.67 28.22
C MET A 369 -29.25 15.67 27.74
N LYS A 370 -30.44 15.77 28.24
CA LYS A 370 -31.58 14.93 27.85
C LYS A 370 -32.74 15.81 27.42
N LEU A 371 -33.31 15.51 26.28
CA LEU A 371 -34.56 16.14 25.83
C LEU A 371 -35.72 15.46 26.59
N MET A 372 -36.41 16.19 27.46
CA MET A 372 -37.58 15.74 28.20
C MET A 372 -38.66 16.80 28.08
N ASP A 373 -39.84 16.38 27.64
CA ASP A 373 -41.05 17.25 27.50
C ASP A 373 -40.81 18.49 26.57
N GLY A 374 -39.92 18.34 25.52
CA GLY A 374 -39.61 19.43 24.62
C GLY A 374 -38.53 20.38 25.10
N GLU A 375 -38.01 20.23 26.30
CA GLU A 375 -36.95 21.03 26.89
C GLU A 375 -35.67 20.22 27.14
N TYR A 376 -34.50 20.86 26.96
CA TYR A 376 -33.22 20.28 27.31
C TYR A 376 -32.93 20.42 28.81
N LYS A 377 -32.95 19.28 29.53
CA LYS A 377 -32.57 19.23 30.94
C LYS A 377 -31.15 18.71 31.09
N PHE A 378 -30.35 19.43 31.88
CA PHE A 378 -28.95 19.06 32.18
C PHE A 378 -28.91 18.39 33.55
N TYR A 379 -28.17 17.30 33.64
CA TYR A 379 -27.91 16.63 34.91
C TYR A 379 -26.48 16.12 34.95
N ASN A 380 -25.87 16.18 36.11
CA ASN A 380 -24.52 15.69 36.31
C ASN A 380 -24.58 14.24 36.79
N LYS A 381 -23.71 13.42 36.27
CA LYS A 381 -23.56 12.04 36.71
C LYS A 381 -22.08 11.74 36.90
N ASN A 382 -21.71 11.18 38.04
CA ASN A 382 -20.38 10.65 38.24
C ASN A 382 -20.22 9.38 37.42
N VAL A 383 -19.30 9.39 36.51
CA VAL A 383 -18.92 8.23 35.68
C VAL A 383 -17.56 7.77 36.17
N SER A 384 -17.46 6.51 36.58
CA SER A 384 -16.18 5.85 36.85
C SER A 384 -15.85 4.90 35.70
N LEU A 385 -14.64 4.99 35.22
CA LEU A 385 -14.10 4.09 34.21
C LEU A 385 -12.81 3.48 34.76
N ASN A 386 -12.76 2.15 34.81
CA ASN A 386 -11.56 1.44 35.13
C ASN A 386 -10.92 0.95 33.84
N VAL A 387 -9.66 1.37 33.59
CA VAL A 387 -8.88 1.02 32.39
C VAL A 387 -7.73 0.12 32.84
N PRO A 388 -7.81 -1.19 32.66
CA PRO A 388 -6.71 -2.10 32.97
C PRO A 388 -5.52 -1.87 32.02
N ILE A 389 -4.31 -1.95 32.58
CA ILE A 389 -3.06 -1.91 31.84
C ILE A 389 -2.54 -3.34 31.70
N ILE A 390 -2.50 -3.83 30.47
CA ILE A 390 -2.06 -5.19 30.14
C ILE A 390 -0.66 -5.12 29.55
N LYS A 391 0.30 -5.72 30.27
CA LYS A 391 1.71 -5.78 29.86
C LYS A 391 2.08 -7.14 29.25
N ARG A 392 1.32 -8.16 29.54
CA ARG A 392 1.53 -9.52 29.02
C ARG A 392 0.18 -10.22 28.81
N ILE A 393 0.08 -10.97 27.75
CA ILE A 393 -1.05 -11.88 27.47
C ILE A 393 -0.45 -13.26 27.32
N GLU A 394 -1.10 -14.29 27.87
CA GLU A 394 -0.70 -15.67 27.63
C GLU A 394 -0.78 -15.98 26.15
N GLU A 395 0.21 -16.72 25.65
CA GLU A 395 0.29 -17.08 24.24
C GLU A 395 -0.95 -17.91 23.86
N VAL A 396 -1.70 -17.43 22.88
CA VAL A 396 -2.89 -18.08 22.37
C VAL A 396 -2.51 -18.88 21.13
N GLU A 397 -3.03 -20.11 21.01
CA GLU A 397 -2.85 -20.89 19.79
C GLU A 397 -3.28 -20.08 18.56
N PRO A 398 -2.56 -20.21 17.41
CA PRO A 398 -2.97 -19.58 16.17
C PRO A 398 -4.41 -19.92 15.82
N LEU A 399 -5.14 -18.95 15.28
CA LEU A 399 -6.52 -19.16 14.87
C LEU A 399 -6.62 -20.38 13.95
N LYS A 400 -7.40 -21.37 14.36
CA LYS A 400 -7.72 -22.50 13.50
C LYS A 400 -8.64 -21.98 12.41
N HIS A 401 -8.25 -22.15 11.15
CA HIS A 401 -9.21 -21.96 10.08
C HIS A 401 -10.34 -22.97 10.32
N SER A 402 -11.57 -22.46 10.39
CA SER A 402 -12.71 -23.35 10.24
C SER A 402 -12.53 -24.06 8.90
N GLU A 403 -12.37 -25.38 8.93
CA GLU A 403 -12.24 -26.21 7.73
C GLU A 403 -13.50 -26.15 6.84
N ASP A 404 -14.52 -25.45 7.28
CA ASP A 404 -15.79 -25.19 6.61
C ASP A 404 -15.82 -24.02 5.62
N VAL A 405 -14.69 -23.50 5.19
CA VAL A 405 -14.67 -22.92 3.86
C VAL A 405 -14.85 -24.12 2.92
N GLN A 406 -16.10 -24.37 2.56
CA GLN A 406 -16.40 -25.23 1.39
C GLN A 406 -15.39 -24.82 0.35
N LYS A 407 -14.44 -25.72 0.09
CA LYS A 407 -13.54 -25.59 -1.07
C LYS A 407 -14.49 -25.55 -2.24
N GLU A 408 -14.91 -24.34 -2.62
CA GLU A 408 -15.58 -24.15 -3.90
C GLU A 408 -14.65 -24.82 -4.88
N LYS A 409 -15.12 -25.95 -5.42
CA LYS A 409 -14.40 -26.62 -6.49
C LYS A 409 -14.19 -25.55 -7.53
N ILE A 410 -12.93 -25.11 -7.69
CA ILE A 410 -12.55 -24.25 -8.81
C ILE A 410 -12.91 -25.09 -10.03
N ILE A 411 -14.09 -24.84 -10.56
CA ILE A 411 -14.49 -25.37 -11.84
C ILE A 411 -13.61 -24.61 -12.81
N LEU A 412 -12.50 -25.22 -13.22
CA LEU A 412 -11.73 -24.76 -14.35
C LEU A 412 -12.70 -24.68 -15.51
N THR A 413 -13.22 -23.48 -15.75
CA THR A 413 -14.08 -23.25 -16.90
C THR A 413 -13.33 -23.71 -18.14
N GLN A 414 -14.01 -24.50 -18.99
CA GLN A 414 -13.47 -24.94 -20.27
C GLN A 414 -12.80 -23.77 -20.98
N LYS A 415 -11.65 -24.04 -21.66
CA LYS A 415 -10.97 -23.04 -22.49
C LYS A 415 -12.01 -22.22 -23.23
N ILE A 416 -12.10 -20.95 -22.91
CA ILE A 416 -12.88 -20.00 -23.73
C ILE A 416 -12.09 -19.91 -25.02
N TYR A 417 -12.57 -20.59 -26.06
CA TYR A 417 -12.03 -20.43 -27.41
C TYR A 417 -12.14 -18.96 -27.75
N ASP A 418 -11.01 -18.28 -27.90
CA ASP A 418 -10.97 -16.93 -28.43
C ASP A 418 -11.68 -16.96 -29.76
N ARG A 419 -12.89 -16.39 -29.81
CA ARG A 419 -13.49 -16.08 -31.10
C ARG A 419 -12.51 -15.13 -31.79
N PRO A 420 -12.22 -15.34 -33.09
CA PRO A 420 -11.32 -14.46 -33.82
C PRO A 420 -11.82 -13.02 -33.59
N LYS A 421 -11.03 -12.22 -32.88
CA LYS A 421 -11.37 -10.82 -32.61
C LYS A 421 -11.57 -10.16 -33.96
N ARG A 422 -12.78 -9.66 -34.21
CA ARG A 422 -12.98 -8.66 -35.24
C ARG A 422 -12.25 -7.42 -34.75
N GLU A 423 -11.04 -7.22 -35.26
CA GLU A 423 -10.25 -6.06 -34.98
C GLU A 423 -11.02 -4.84 -35.53
N MET A 424 -11.37 -3.89 -34.67
CA MET A 424 -11.95 -2.65 -35.16
C MET A 424 -10.86 -1.84 -35.85
N ILE A 425 -10.87 -1.86 -37.16
CA ILE A 425 -9.93 -1.12 -37.99
C ILE A 425 -10.47 0.31 -38.08
N SER A 426 -9.76 1.26 -37.46
CA SER A 426 -10.08 2.67 -37.57
C SER A 426 -9.57 3.26 -38.90
N ALA A 427 -10.22 4.32 -39.38
CA ALA A 427 -9.77 5.04 -40.59
C ALA A 427 -8.31 5.52 -40.49
N THR A 428 -7.87 5.89 -39.29
CA THR A 428 -6.48 6.27 -39.01
C THR A 428 -5.50 5.09 -39.15
N LYS A 429 -5.88 3.89 -38.77
CA LYS A 429 -5.06 2.68 -38.99
C LYS A 429 -4.90 2.39 -40.48
N ILE A 430 -6.00 2.48 -41.25
CA ILE A 430 -5.96 2.29 -42.72
C ILE A 430 -5.09 3.35 -43.38
N SER A 431 -5.30 4.63 -43.04
CA SER A 431 -4.51 5.74 -43.59
C SER A 431 -3.02 5.59 -43.32
N MET A 432 -2.66 5.18 -42.12
CA MET A 432 -1.25 4.98 -41.75
C MET A 432 -0.62 3.79 -42.45
N PHE A 433 -1.36 2.68 -42.64
CA PHE A 433 -0.90 1.52 -43.40
C PHE A 433 -0.69 1.87 -44.87
N THR A 434 -1.61 2.63 -45.49
CA THR A 434 -1.48 3.05 -46.90
C THR A 434 -0.35 4.04 -47.11
N GLN A 435 -0.03 4.90 -46.13
CA GLN A 435 1.09 5.82 -46.21
C GLN A 435 2.45 5.12 -46.01
N CYS A 436 2.57 4.24 -45.04
CA CYS A 436 3.80 3.52 -44.74
C CYS A 436 3.51 2.26 -43.90
N PRO A 437 3.54 1.06 -44.49
CA PRO A 437 3.35 -0.20 -43.76
C PRO A 437 4.32 -0.40 -42.61
N VAL A 438 5.59 0.04 -42.77
CA VAL A 438 6.62 -0.06 -41.73
C VAL A 438 6.27 0.84 -40.53
N LYS A 439 5.78 2.05 -40.77
CA LYS A 439 5.31 2.96 -39.72
C LYS A 439 4.10 2.38 -38.99
N TYR A 440 3.18 1.76 -39.72
CA TYR A 440 2.04 1.05 -39.13
C TYR A 440 2.51 -0.09 -38.21
N GLN A 441 3.43 -0.91 -38.72
CA GLN A 441 4.01 -2.03 -37.94
C GLN A 441 4.68 -1.54 -36.66
N LEU A 442 5.54 -0.51 -36.76
CA LEU A 442 6.21 0.07 -35.61
C LEU A 442 5.23 0.66 -34.60
N THR A 443 4.18 1.33 -35.06
CA THR A 443 3.24 2.05 -34.20
C THR A 443 2.17 1.15 -33.57
N TYR A 444 1.56 0.26 -34.37
CA TYR A 444 0.37 -0.50 -33.96
C TYR A 444 0.65 -1.95 -33.60
N GLU A 445 1.69 -2.55 -34.18
CA GLU A 445 2.06 -3.94 -33.91
C GLU A 445 3.20 -4.04 -32.88
N LEU A 446 4.26 -3.26 -33.03
CA LEU A 446 5.43 -3.31 -32.16
C LEU A 446 5.36 -2.30 -31.00
N GLY A 447 4.40 -1.37 -31.05
CA GLY A 447 4.16 -0.44 -29.96
C GLY A 447 5.25 0.60 -29.72
N TYR A 448 6.11 0.88 -30.71
CA TYR A 448 7.09 1.93 -30.58
C TYR A 448 6.41 3.30 -30.46
N PRO A 449 6.88 4.18 -29.57
CA PRO A 449 6.32 5.53 -29.43
C PRO A 449 6.42 6.24 -30.78
N THR A 450 5.30 6.74 -31.24
CA THR A 450 5.26 7.50 -32.50
C THR A 450 6.07 8.77 -32.32
N ILE A 451 6.84 9.12 -33.34
CA ILE A 451 7.50 10.44 -33.50
C ILE A 451 6.49 11.58 -33.23
N TYR A 452 5.20 11.33 -33.40
CA TYR A 452 4.11 12.25 -33.10
C TYR A 452 4.02 12.64 -31.61
N ASN A 453 4.34 11.75 -30.66
CA ASN A 453 4.38 12.12 -29.24
C ASN A 453 5.62 12.98 -28.93
N LEU A 454 6.74 12.71 -29.57
CA LEU A 454 7.95 13.54 -29.49
C LEU A 454 7.76 14.91 -30.13
N VAL A 455 6.94 15.00 -31.21
CA VAL A 455 6.63 16.26 -31.86
C VAL A 455 5.56 17.04 -31.09
N LYS A 456 4.64 16.37 -30.40
CA LYS A 456 3.62 17.01 -29.58
C LYS A 456 4.17 17.61 -28.28
N GLU A 457 5.20 17.02 -27.71
CA GLU A 457 5.93 17.63 -26.59
C GLU A 457 6.70 18.88 -27.06
N ARG A 458 7.25 18.87 -28.28
CA ARG A 458 7.90 20.04 -28.89
C ARG A 458 6.91 21.08 -29.43
N SER A 459 5.71 20.71 -29.85
CA SER A 459 4.71 21.69 -30.32
C SER A 459 4.14 22.54 -29.20
N ASN A 460 4.10 22.02 -27.97
CA ASN A 460 3.72 22.83 -26.81
C ASN A 460 4.81 23.88 -26.47
N GLU A 461 6.08 23.63 -26.79
CA GLU A 461 7.15 24.62 -26.68
C GLU A 461 7.09 25.66 -27.83
N PHE A 462 6.61 25.27 -29.00
CA PHE A 462 6.50 26.17 -30.16
C PHE A 462 5.26 27.10 -30.09
N GLU A 463 4.14 26.64 -29.51
CA GLU A 463 2.97 27.50 -29.25
C GLU A 463 3.26 28.60 -28.22
N PHE A 464 4.13 28.33 -27.24
CA PHE A 464 4.56 29.34 -26.25
C PHE A 464 5.41 30.45 -26.86
N ASN A 465 6.26 30.15 -27.85
CA ASN A 465 7.11 31.11 -28.50
C ASN A 465 6.35 31.97 -29.55
N GLN A 466 5.20 31.52 -30.10
CA GLN A 466 4.37 32.31 -30.97
C GLN A 466 3.50 33.34 -30.26
N ILE A 467 3.17 33.10 -28.98
CA ILE A 467 2.38 34.07 -28.18
C ILE A 467 3.25 35.26 -27.73
N GLU A 468 4.57 35.06 -27.54
CA GLU A 468 5.49 36.18 -27.21
C GLU A 468 5.82 37.09 -28.38
N ASP A 469 5.74 36.59 -29.61
CA ASP A 469 6.02 37.41 -30.83
C ASP A 469 4.78 38.23 -31.32
N ASP A 470 3.55 37.86 -30.93
CA ASP A 470 2.35 38.60 -31.28
C ASP A 470 2.02 39.74 -30.27
N GLU A 471 2.59 39.73 -29.07
CA GLU A 471 2.50 40.86 -28.11
C GLU A 471 3.52 41.99 -28.37
N LEU A 472 4.46 41.80 -29.31
CA LEU A 472 5.46 42.78 -29.71
C LEU A 472 5.21 43.47 -31.05
N ARG A 473 4.00 43.30 -31.60
CA ARG A 473 3.46 44.04 -32.74
C ARG A 473 2.20 44.80 -32.34
#